data_10e3c4abb17ed667caccbabd80eda673
#
_entry.id   10e3c4abb17ed667caccbabd80eda673
#
_cell.length_a   1.000
_cell.length_b   1.000
_cell.length_c   1.000
_cell.angle_alpha   90.00
_cell.angle_beta   90.00
_cell.angle_gamma   90.00
#
_symmetry.space_group_name_H-M   'P 1'
#
loop_
_entity.id
_entity.type
_entity.pdbx_description
1 polymer ?
#
loop_
_entity_poly.entity_id
_entity_poly.type
_entity_poly.pdbx_seq_one_letter_code
_entity_poly.pdbx_strand_id
1 'polypeptide(L)'
;SLGTRRPLGISGLGRVLMSRFSDEEVCRLLRRINAYRAPDEPAVDVKAFVASLAQTRAKGYYLSTDQVVKGAGLISMPFPSHQSSRLFAVGVGAPTDVILRSENEIVNIMREEIVRNLGKKGHDPRVYGSSGSRLS
;
A
#
# COMPACT_ATOMS: atom_id res chain seq x y z
N SER A 1 -1.14 -13.71 11.70
CA SER A 1 -1.53 -15.02 12.08
C SER A 1 -2.70 -15.49 11.22
N LEU A 2 -2.90 -16.77 11.21
CA LEU A 2 -3.97 -17.35 10.42
C LEU A 2 -5.35 -16.95 10.92
N GLY A 3 -5.46 -16.62 12.20
CA GLY A 3 -6.71 -16.19 12.76
C GLY A 3 -7.01 -14.72 12.59
N THR A 4 -6.07 -13.97 12.08
CA THR A 4 -6.24 -12.53 11.95
C THR A 4 -6.74 -12.20 10.57
N ARG A 5 -7.92 -11.60 10.51
CA ARG A 5 -8.48 -11.16 9.24
C ARG A 5 -8.54 -9.65 9.22
N ARG A 6 -8.26 -9.08 8.08
CA ARG A 6 -8.31 -7.64 7.87
C ARG A 6 -9.10 -7.34 6.62
N PRO A 7 -9.96 -6.34 6.64
CA PRO A 7 -10.60 -5.87 5.42
C PRO A 7 -9.54 -5.45 4.40
N LEU A 8 -9.70 -5.86 3.16
CA LEU A 8 -8.72 -5.59 2.11
C LEU A 8 -8.39 -4.11 1.97
N GLY A 9 -9.37 -3.25 2.14
CA GLY A 9 -9.17 -1.82 1.96
C GLY A 9 -8.32 -1.16 3.04
N ILE A 10 -8.02 -1.87 4.13
CA ILE A 10 -7.33 -1.26 5.27
C ILE A 10 -5.84 -1.53 5.26
N SER A 11 -5.37 -2.55 4.53
CA SER A 11 -3.94 -2.81 4.47
C SER A 11 -3.20 -1.63 3.83
N GLY A 12 -1.94 -1.46 4.20
CA GLY A 12 -1.13 -0.38 3.62
C GLY A 12 -1.01 -0.48 2.12
N LEU A 13 -0.81 -1.70 1.61
CA LEU A 13 -0.72 -1.92 0.16
C LEU A 13 -2.04 -1.64 -0.52
N GLY A 14 -3.15 -2.09 0.06
CA GLY A 14 -4.47 -1.82 -0.49
C GLY A 14 -4.79 -0.33 -0.51
N ARG A 15 -4.43 0.38 0.55
CA ARG A 15 -4.62 1.83 0.62
C ARG A 15 -3.85 2.55 -0.49
N VAL A 16 -2.62 2.15 -0.72
CA VAL A 16 -1.79 2.77 -1.75
C VAL A 16 -2.36 2.50 -3.14
N LEU A 17 -2.84 1.29 -3.39
CA LEU A 17 -3.50 0.99 -4.66
C LEU A 17 -4.74 1.85 -4.84
N MET A 18 -5.55 1.98 -3.81
CA MET A 18 -6.76 2.80 -3.88
C MET A 18 -6.48 4.28 -4.01
N SER A 19 -5.30 4.74 -3.61
CA SER A 19 -4.93 6.14 -3.80
C SER A 19 -4.81 6.52 -5.28
N ARG A 20 -4.71 5.53 -6.16
CA ARG A 20 -4.64 5.75 -7.59
C ARG A 20 -6.00 5.78 -8.27
N PHE A 21 -7.06 5.49 -7.54
CA PHE A 21 -8.41 5.53 -8.04
C PHE A 21 -9.07 6.87 -7.73
N SER A 22 -10.13 7.17 -8.44
CA SER A 22 -10.97 8.32 -8.11
C SER A 22 -11.72 8.05 -6.80
N ASP A 23 -12.19 9.12 -6.15
CA ASP A 23 -12.98 8.97 -4.95
C ASP A 23 -14.24 8.14 -5.20
N GLU A 24 -14.86 8.31 -6.37
CA GLU A 24 -16.04 7.54 -6.73
C GLU A 24 -15.75 6.05 -6.83
N GLU A 25 -14.64 5.71 -7.46
CA GLU A 25 -14.22 4.31 -7.57
C GLU A 25 -13.92 3.71 -6.21
N VAL A 26 -13.24 4.47 -5.36
CA VAL A 26 -12.94 4.01 -3.99
C VAL A 26 -14.23 3.78 -3.22
N CYS A 27 -15.17 4.70 -3.32
CA CYS A 27 -16.47 4.55 -2.64
C CYS A 27 -17.17 3.27 -3.08
N ARG A 28 -17.21 3.00 -4.39
CA ARG A 28 -17.84 1.77 -4.88
C ARG A 28 -17.15 0.54 -4.35
N LEU A 29 -15.82 0.54 -4.38
CA LEU A 29 -15.05 -0.60 -3.90
C LEU A 29 -15.26 -0.85 -2.41
N LEU A 30 -15.23 0.20 -1.60
CA LEU A 30 -15.41 0.06 -0.16
C LEU A 30 -16.82 -0.40 0.21
N ARG A 31 -17.83 0.05 -0.54
CA ARG A 31 -19.20 -0.41 -0.33
C ARG A 31 -19.30 -1.91 -0.60
N ARG A 32 -18.61 -2.39 -1.63
CA ARG A 32 -18.59 -3.82 -1.91
C ARG A 32 -17.86 -4.60 -0.84
N ILE A 33 -16.72 -4.08 -0.38
CA ILE A 33 -16.00 -4.70 0.72
C ILE A 33 -16.88 -4.80 1.96
N ASN A 34 -17.59 -3.73 2.27
CA ASN A 34 -18.50 -3.72 3.43
C ASN A 34 -19.65 -4.72 3.26
N ALA A 35 -20.15 -4.87 2.03
CA ALA A 35 -21.23 -5.80 1.76
C ALA A 35 -20.80 -7.26 1.96
N TYR A 36 -19.54 -7.57 1.73
CA TYR A 36 -19.03 -8.93 1.83
C TYR A 36 -18.26 -9.21 3.12
N ARG A 37 -18.21 -8.26 4.02
CA ARG A 37 -17.49 -8.47 5.26
C ARG A 37 -18.18 -9.53 6.12
N ALA A 38 -17.41 -10.18 6.99
CA ALA A 38 -17.98 -11.12 7.94
C ALA A 38 -18.85 -10.37 8.96
N PRO A 39 -19.88 -11.03 9.53
CA PRO A 39 -20.79 -10.34 10.45
C PRO A 39 -20.12 -9.71 11.67
N ASP A 40 -18.99 -10.27 12.10
CA ASP A 40 -18.26 -9.77 13.26
C ASP A 40 -17.17 -8.75 12.90
N GLU A 41 -16.98 -8.49 11.63
CA GLU A 41 -16.01 -7.48 11.19
C GLU A 41 -16.67 -6.11 11.15
N PRO A 42 -15.99 -5.08 11.66
CA PRO A 42 -16.54 -3.73 11.56
C PRO A 42 -16.52 -3.26 10.11
N ALA A 43 -17.52 -2.47 9.75
CA ALA A 43 -17.56 -1.87 8.43
C ALA A 43 -16.48 -0.79 8.33
N VAL A 44 -15.90 -0.64 7.13
CA VAL A 44 -15.01 0.47 6.85
C VAL A 44 -15.85 1.73 6.75
N ASP A 45 -15.41 2.78 7.43
CA ASP A 45 -16.03 4.10 7.30
C ASP A 45 -15.59 4.70 5.96
N VAL A 46 -16.48 4.63 4.97
CA VAL A 46 -16.15 5.03 3.60
C VAL A 46 -15.72 6.48 3.52
N LYS A 47 -16.47 7.36 4.16
CA LYS A 47 -16.17 8.80 4.10
C LYS A 47 -14.82 9.12 4.73
N ALA A 48 -14.55 8.56 5.90
CA ALA A 48 -13.29 8.78 6.59
C ALA A 48 -12.12 8.21 5.80
N PHE A 49 -12.31 7.04 5.21
CA PHE A 49 -11.25 6.40 4.42
C PHE A 49 -10.91 7.24 3.18
N VAL A 50 -11.92 7.68 2.44
CA VAL A 50 -11.71 8.50 1.25
C VAL A 50 -10.98 9.79 1.62
N ALA A 51 -11.39 10.43 2.71
CA ALA A 51 -10.71 11.64 3.17
C ALA A 51 -9.24 11.38 3.50
N SER A 52 -8.93 10.23 4.08
CA SER A 52 -7.55 9.89 4.46
C SER A 52 -6.66 9.66 3.24
N LEU A 53 -7.23 9.32 2.09
CA LEU A 53 -6.44 9.09 0.88
C LEU A 53 -5.79 10.36 0.34
N ALA A 54 -6.33 11.52 0.69
CA ALA A 54 -5.74 12.78 0.24
C ALA A 54 -4.29 12.90 0.67
N GLN A 55 -3.97 12.51 1.89
CA GLN A 55 -2.61 12.54 2.40
C GLN A 55 -1.71 11.55 1.66
N THR A 56 -2.21 10.35 1.42
CA THR A 56 -1.46 9.34 0.69
C THR A 56 -1.16 9.81 -0.73
N ARG A 57 -2.14 10.43 -1.38
CA ARG A 57 -1.94 10.98 -2.73
C ARG A 57 -0.91 12.11 -2.72
N ALA A 58 -0.96 12.97 -1.73
CA ALA A 58 -0.03 14.10 -1.65
C ALA A 58 1.40 13.64 -1.39
N LYS A 59 1.59 12.67 -0.52
CA LYS A 59 2.93 12.14 -0.21
C LYS A 59 3.45 11.19 -1.25
N GLY A 60 2.55 10.43 -1.88
CA GLY A 60 2.93 9.38 -2.83
C GLY A 60 3.29 8.07 -2.17
N TYR A 61 3.09 7.93 -0.88
CA TYR A 61 3.32 6.69 -0.15
C TYR A 61 2.49 6.68 1.13
N TYR A 62 2.41 5.52 1.75
CA TYR A 62 1.73 5.36 3.03
C TYR A 62 2.61 4.60 4.00
N LEU A 63 2.77 5.14 5.18
CA LEU A 63 3.51 4.51 6.26
C LEU A 63 2.50 3.99 7.29
N SER A 64 2.63 2.72 7.64
CA SER A 64 1.79 2.11 8.67
C SER A 64 2.67 1.40 9.70
N THR A 65 2.18 1.33 10.93
CA THR A 65 2.87 0.61 11.99
C THR A 65 1.90 -0.32 12.69
N ASP A 66 2.39 -1.47 13.09
CA ASP A 66 1.62 -2.45 13.87
C ASP A 66 0.37 -2.98 13.18
N GLN A 67 0.27 -2.80 11.86
CA GLN A 67 -0.92 -3.22 11.12
C GLN A 67 -0.93 -4.71 10.82
N VAL A 68 0.22 -5.27 10.44
CA VAL A 68 0.34 -6.68 10.10
C VAL A 68 1.01 -7.42 11.23
N VAL A 69 2.14 -6.92 11.68
CA VAL A 69 2.91 -7.50 12.78
C VAL A 69 3.18 -6.41 13.79
N LYS A 70 2.89 -6.71 15.05
CA LYS A 70 3.19 -5.77 16.12
C LYS A 70 4.70 -5.51 16.19
N GLY A 71 5.08 -4.26 16.32
CA GLY A 71 6.49 -3.88 16.38
C GLY A 71 7.14 -3.72 15.02
N ALA A 72 6.39 -3.91 13.94
CA ALA A 72 6.89 -3.74 12.58
C ALA A 72 6.14 -2.62 11.86
N GLY A 73 6.85 -1.91 11.01
CA GLY A 73 6.28 -0.88 10.16
C GLY A 73 6.41 -1.25 8.70
N LEU A 74 5.63 -0.59 7.88
CA LEU A 74 5.61 -0.82 6.43
C LEU A 74 5.47 0.52 5.72
N ILE A 75 6.33 0.74 4.74
CA ILE A 75 6.16 1.86 3.80
C ILE A 75 5.73 1.26 2.47
N SER A 76 4.61 1.73 1.96
CA SER A 76 4.02 1.25 0.71
C SER A 76 3.93 2.39 -0.28
N MET A 77 4.20 2.12 -1.55
CA MET A 77 3.98 3.11 -2.59
C MET A 77 3.53 2.45 -3.88
N PRO A 78 2.80 3.16 -4.73
CA PRO A 78 2.35 2.58 -5.98
C PRO A 78 3.52 2.41 -6.93
N PHE A 79 3.47 1.35 -7.70
CA PHE A 79 4.44 1.08 -8.74
C PHE A 79 3.75 1.32 -10.08
N PRO A 80 4.04 2.42 -10.76
CA PRO A 80 3.42 2.68 -12.06
C PRO A 80 3.92 1.69 -13.09
N SER A 81 3.02 1.28 -13.98
CA SER A 81 3.38 0.39 -15.07
C SER A 81 2.98 1.02 -16.39
N HIS A 82 3.92 1.12 -17.30
CA HIS A 82 3.67 1.65 -18.63
C HIS A 82 3.06 0.62 -19.57
N GLN A 83 3.13 -0.65 -19.22
CA GLN A 83 2.80 -1.71 -20.14
C GLN A 83 1.44 -2.33 -19.92
N SER A 84 0.74 -1.93 -18.88
CA SER A 84 -0.56 -2.47 -18.62
C SER A 84 -1.37 -1.49 -17.80
N SER A 85 -2.68 -1.68 -17.81
CA SER A 85 -3.59 -0.92 -16.95
C SER A 85 -3.57 -1.42 -15.51
N ARG A 86 -2.78 -2.44 -15.22
CA ARG A 86 -2.71 -2.98 -13.86
C ARG A 86 -1.97 -2.04 -12.93
N LEU A 87 -2.43 -2.01 -11.71
CA LEU A 87 -1.80 -1.24 -10.65
C LEU A 87 -1.09 -2.19 -9.70
N PHE A 88 0.12 -1.82 -9.35
CA PHE A 88 0.92 -2.59 -8.40
C PHE A 88 1.38 -1.68 -7.29
N ALA A 89 1.70 -2.28 -6.17
CA ALA A 89 2.30 -1.57 -5.04
C ALA A 89 3.51 -2.34 -4.57
N VAL A 90 4.49 -1.62 -4.08
CA VAL A 90 5.67 -2.21 -3.43
C VAL A 90 5.69 -1.74 -2.00
N GLY A 91 6.24 -2.58 -1.13
CA GLY A 91 6.33 -2.24 0.28
C GLY A 91 7.67 -2.66 0.86
N VAL A 92 8.12 -1.92 1.84
CA VAL A 92 9.31 -2.24 2.62
C VAL A 92 8.90 -2.34 4.07
N GLY A 93 9.13 -3.50 4.67
CA GLY A 93 8.85 -3.73 6.08
C GLY A 93 10.13 -3.75 6.89
N ALA A 94 10.07 -3.21 8.09
CA ALA A 94 11.19 -3.21 9.02
C ALA A 94 10.64 -2.97 10.43
N PRO A 95 11.47 -3.17 11.47
CA PRO A 95 11.03 -2.80 12.82
C PRO A 95 10.56 -1.35 12.86
N THR A 96 9.54 -1.10 13.68
CA THR A 96 8.90 0.22 13.75
C THR A 96 9.90 1.35 13.98
N ASP A 97 10.86 1.17 14.89
CA ASP A 97 11.82 2.22 15.16
C ASP A 97 12.71 2.53 13.96
N VAL A 98 13.04 1.52 13.17
CA VAL A 98 13.83 1.70 11.93
C VAL A 98 12.99 2.48 10.91
N ILE A 99 11.74 2.07 10.73
CA ILE A 99 10.83 2.73 9.77
C ILE A 99 10.67 4.20 10.12
N LEU A 100 10.42 4.51 11.38
CA LEU A 100 10.18 5.89 11.79
C LEU A 100 11.43 6.75 11.71
N ARG A 101 12.56 6.18 12.09
CA ARG A 101 13.83 6.91 12.10
C ARG A 101 14.40 7.12 10.69
N SER A 102 14.11 6.21 9.78
CA SER A 102 14.68 6.20 8.44
C SER A 102 13.65 6.42 7.33
N GLU A 103 12.51 6.99 7.67
CA GLU A 103 11.41 7.14 6.71
C GLU A 103 11.85 7.78 5.40
N ASN A 104 12.48 8.94 5.47
CA ASN A 104 12.87 9.67 4.26
C ASN A 104 13.90 8.90 3.44
N GLU A 105 14.85 8.27 4.10
CA GLU A 105 15.89 7.49 3.43
C GLU A 105 15.29 6.30 2.71
N ILE A 106 14.41 5.57 3.38
CA ILE A 106 13.74 4.41 2.79
C ILE A 106 12.88 4.82 1.59
N VAL A 107 12.12 5.90 1.75
CA VAL A 107 11.28 6.41 0.66
C VAL A 107 12.13 6.79 -0.54
N ASN A 108 13.26 7.45 -0.33
CA ASN A 108 14.14 7.82 -1.43
C ASN A 108 14.72 6.60 -2.14
N ILE A 109 15.15 5.60 -1.39
CA ILE A 109 15.66 4.36 -1.97
C ILE A 109 14.57 3.68 -2.81
N MET A 110 13.35 3.60 -2.29
CA MET A 110 12.24 3.00 -3.00
C MET A 110 11.95 3.74 -4.31
N ARG A 111 11.94 5.07 -4.26
CA ARG A 111 11.69 5.89 -5.46
C ARG A 111 12.77 5.71 -6.51
N GLU A 112 14.02 5.66 -6.08
CA GLU A 112 15.13 5.42 -7.01
C GLU A 112 15.01 4.06 -7.67
N GLU A 113 14.66 3.04 -6.91
CA GLU A 113 14.48 1.70 -7.46
C GLU A 113 13.31 1.62 -8.42
N ILE A 114 12.22 2.30 -8.11
CA ILE A 114 11.06 2.34 -9.01
C ILE A 114 11.43 3.00 -10.33
N VAL A 115 12.10 4.15 -10.27
CA VAL A 115 12.52 4.86 -11.49
C VAL A 115 13.44 4.00 -12.33
N ARG A 116 14.41 3.36 -11.69
CA ARG A 116 15.34 2.48 -12.39
C ARG A 116 14.62 1.35 -13.11
N ASN A 117 13.63 0.76 -12.44
CA ASN A 117 12.92 -0.38 -13.02
C ASN A 117 11.91 0.03 -14.08
N LEU A 118 11.35 1.23 -14.01
CA LEU A 118 10.47 1.73 -15.06
C LEU A 118 11.21 1.90 -16.38
N GLY A 119 12.51 2.18 -16.32
CA GLY A 119 13.32 2.33 -17.51
C GLY A 119 13.68 1.02 -18.18
N LYS A 120 13.40 -0.12 -17.56
CA LYS A 120 13.73 -1.43 -18.11
C LYS A 120 12.56 -1.98 -18.91
N LYS A 121 12.76 -2.10 -20.20
CA LYS A 121 11.73 -2.63 -21.08
C LYS A 121 11.48 -4.10 -20.76
N GLY A 122 10.22 -4.45 -20.61
CA GLY A 122 9.84 -5.83 -20.32
C GLY A 122 9.93 -6.22 -18.87
N HIS A 123 10.25 -5.30 -18.00
CA HIS A 123 10.30 -5.60 -16.56
C HIS A 123 8.92 -5.95 -16.02
N ASP A 124 8.85 -7.00 -15.20
CA ASP A 124 7.61 -7.42 -14.54
C ASP A 124 7.59 -6.84 -13.11
N PRO A 125 6.71 -5.86 -12.83
CA PRO A 125 6.64 -5.28 -11.49
C PRO A 125 6.32 -6.27 -10.40
N ARG A 126 5.61 -7.37 -10.74
CA ARG A 126 5.25 -8.37 -9.74
C ARG A 126 6.48 -9.07 -9.19
N VAL A 127 7.46 -9.33 -10.03
CA VAL A 127 8.71 -9.95 -9.60
C VAL A 127 9.46 -9.01 -8.67
N TYR A 128 9.53 -7.75 -9.04
CA TYR A 128 10.20 -6.75 -8.22
C TYR A 128 9.47 -6.57 -6.88
N GLY A 129 8.16 -6.48 -6.93
CA GLY A 129 7.36 -6.31 -5.70
C GLY A 129 7.52 -7.46 -4.72
N SER A 130 7.59 -8.70 -5.24
CA SER A 130 7.73 -9.87 -4.38
C SER A 130 9.10 -9.94 -3.70
N SER A 131 10.08 -9.26 -4.22
CA SER A 131 11.42 -9.23 -3.64
C SER A 131 11.69 -7.94 -2.87
N GLY A 132 10.65 -7.22 -2.49
CA GLY A 132 10.80 -6.01 -1.69
C GLY A 132 11.53 -6.22 -0.38
N SER A 133 11.51 -7.42 0.14
CA SER A 133 12.20 -7.76 1.38
C SER A 133 13.71 -7.59 1.29
N ARG A 134 14.27 -7.50 0.12
CA ARG A 134 15.74 -7.36 -0.01
C ARG A 134 16.25 -6.03 0.55
N LEU A 135 15.36 -5.09 0.77
CA LEU A 135 15.74 -3.82 1.38
C LEU A 135 15.77 -3.85 2.88
N SER A 136 15.32 -4.92 3.47
CA SER A 136 15.28 -5.07 4.93
C SER A 136 16.62 -5.52 5.50
#